data_7e91f118ed750fe325378b20924cf7da
#
_entry.id   7e91f118ed750fe325378b20924cf7da
#
_cell.length_a   1.000
_cell.length_b   1.000
_cell.length_c   1.000
_cell.angle_alpha   90.00
_cell.angle_beta   90.00
_cell.angle_gamma   90.00
#
_symmetry.space_group_name_H-M   'P 1'
#
loop_
_entity.id
_entity.type
_entity.pdbx_description
1 polymer ?
#
loop_
_entity_poly.entity_id
_entity_poly.type
_entity_poly.pdbx_seq_one_letter_code
_entity_poly.pdbx_strand_id
1 'polypeptide(L)'
;MDTIIVQPNEIKLTADVQGVALTAQSSETVLNTAPAEIALNLQAQEVALTLEEQAVRLNALTGATIINNYGSDTVAVTAAENLSGHRIVTVEGYYASKDTASDKFKVLGITTGAASSGSEATVQISGYITESGWNFTVGNPVFLSTNGHITQTAPTDGFRLIIGKPKTATTLFIEISEPITVA
;
A
#
# COMPACT_ATOMS: atom_id res chain seq x y z
N MET A 1 16.02 34.85 -8.69
CA MET A 1 14.69 34.72 -8.06
C MET A 1 13.70 34.65 -9.21
N ASP A 2 13.32 33.48 -9.60
CA ASP A 2 12.46 33.30 -10.77
C ASP A 2 11.01 33.45 -10.35
N THR A 3 10.30 34.37 -10.98
CA THR A 3 8.89 34.62 -10.72
C THR A 3 8.07 33.80 -11.69
N ILE A 4 7.30 32.88 -11.16
CA ILE A 4 6.38 32.05 -11.95
C ILE A 4 5.01 32.72 -11.93
N ILE A 5 4.52 33.12 -13.12
CA ILE A 5 3.18 33.70 -13.30
C ILE A 5 2.25 32.58 -13.75
N VAL A 6 1.21 32.33 -12.97
CA VAL A 6 0.27 31.24 -13.20
C VAL A 6 -1.06 31.77 -13.72
N GLN A 7 -1.57 31.19 -14.80
CA GLN A 7 -2.90 31.46 -15.34
C GLN A 7 -3.98 30.60 -14.64
N PRO A 8 -5.25 31.01 -14.55
CA PRO A 8 -6.18 30.59 -13.51
C PRO A 8 -6.78 29.17 -13.61
N ASN A 9 -6.40 28.33 -14.54
CA ASN A 9 -7.06 27.00 -14.68
C ASN A 9 -6.15 25.77 -14.79
N GLU A 10 -4.83 25.94 -14.91
CA GLU A 10 -3.90 24.79 -14.88
C GLU A 10 -2.51 25.28 -14.48
N ILE A 11 -1.96 24.72 -13.40
CA ILE A 11 -0.57 24.98 -13.00
C ILE A 11 0.22 23.71 -13.31
N LYS A 12 1.06 23.76 -14.34
CA LYS A 12 1.99 22.70 -14.69
C LYS A 12 3.40 23.18 -14.40
N LEU A 13 4.02 22.64 -13.35
CA LEU A 13 5.38 22.99 -12.94
C LEU A 13 6.30 21.81 -13.16
N THR A 14 7.31 22.02 -13.97
CA THR A 14 8.46 21.11 -14.09
C THR A 14 9.66 21.87 -13.53
N ALA A 15 10.15 21.47 -12.36
CA ALA A 15 11.28 22.14 -11.72
C ALA A 15 12.45 21.16 -11.54
N ASP A 16 13.63 21.57 -12.02
CA ASP A 16 14.90 20.85 -11.87
C ASP A 16 15.84 21.66 -10.96
N VAL A 17 15.33 22.18 -9.82
CA VAL A 17 16.07 23.08 -8.92
C VAL A 17 15.79 22.82 -7.45
N GLN A 18 16.79 23.08 -6.63
CA GLN A 18 16.72 23.02 -5.16
C GLN A 18 15.85 24.17 -4.59
N GLY A 19 14.79 23.80 -3.89
CA GLY A 19 13.95 24.72 -3.12
C GLY A 19 12.99 25.57 -3.96
N VAL A 20 11.78 25.08 -4.20
CA VAL A 20 10.69 25.84 -4.87
C VAL A 20 9.63 26.22 -3.84
N ALA A 21 9.33 27.51 -3.73
CA ALA A 21 8.19 28.01 -2.96
C ALA A 21 7.04 28.34 -3.92
N LEU A 22 5.90 27.69 -3.73
CA LEU A 22 4.71 27.87 -4.58
C LEU A 22 3.56 28.47 -3.79
N THR A 23 2.96 29.54 -4.34
CA THR A 23 1.68 30.08 -3.85
C THR A 23 0.66 29.94 -4.97
N ALA A 24 -0.35 29.10 -4.78
CA ALA A 24 -1.37 28.85 -5.78
C ALA A 24 -2.78 29.17 -5.26
N GLN A 25 -3.59 29.80 -6.08
CA GLN A 25 -5.01 30.08 -5.85
C GLN A 25 -5.87 29.42 -6.92
N SER A 26 -5.77 28.08 -7.05
CA SER A 26 -6.48 27.32 -8.06
C SER A 26 -7.24 26.16 -7.42
N SER A 27 -8.29 25.69 -8.07
CA SER A 27 -9.10 24.55 -7.61
C SER A 27 -8.39 23.19 -7.77
N GLU A 28 -7.35 23.12 -8.58
CA GLU A 28 -6.54 21.89 -8.77
C GLU A 28 -5.08 22.28 -9.05
N THR A 29 -4.15 21.65 -8.32
CA THR A 29 -2.70 21.84 -8.52
C THR A 29 -2.03 20.47 -8.57
N VAL A 30 -1.42 20.14 -9.70
CA VAL A 30 -0.61 18.92 -9.89
C VAL A 30 0.87 19.29 -9.91
N LEU A 31 1.64 18.70 -9.01
CA LEU A 31 3.08 18.95 -8.91
C LEU A 31 3.86 17.66 -9.19
N ASN A 32 4.78 17.71 -10.15
CA ASN A 32 5.67 16.62 -10.48
C ASN A 32 7.13 17.10 -10.37
N THR A 33 7.93 16.57 -9.42
CA THR A 33 9.30 17.03 -9.16
C THR A 33 10.30 15.91 -8.96
N ALA A 34 11.55 16.15 -9.36
CA ALA A 34 12.73 15.38 -9.00
C ALA A 34 13.37 15.94 -7.70
N PRO A 35 14.31 15.24 -7.01
CA PRO A 35 14.55 15.35 -5.57
C PRO A 35 14.98 16.73 -5.06
N ALA A 36 14.07 17.44 -4.38
CA ALA A 36 14.35 18.65 -3.59
C ALA A 36 13.24 18.87 -2.54
N GLU A 37 13.53 19.62 -1.48
CA GLU A 37 12.52 19.97 -0.47
C GLU A 37 11.55 21.01 -1.06
N ILE A 38 10.24 20.72 -1.08
CA ILE A 38 9.21 21.60 -1.60
C ILE A 38 8.32 22.05 -0.44
N ALA A 39 8.25 23.35 -0.21
CA ALA A 39 7.28 23.96 0.69
C ALA A 39 6.09 24.50 -0.11
N LEU A 40 4.91 23.93 0.09
CA LEU A 40 3.66 24.35 -0.53
C LEU A 40 2.79 25.08 0.47
N ASN A 41 2.41 26.31 0.12
CA ASN A 41 1.43 27.08 0.87
C ASN A 41 0.19 27.25 -0.02
N LEU A 42 -0.88 26.53 0.28
CA LEU A 42 -2.03 26.41 -0.59
C LEU A 42 -3.30 26.95 0.03
N GLN A 43 -4.03 27.73 -0.75
CA GLN A 43 -5.41 28.14 -0.48
C GLN A 43 -6.42 27.40 -1.40
N ALA A 44 -6.07 26.24 -1.90
CA ALA A 44 -6.86 25.45 -2.84
C ALA A 44 -7.62 24.30 -2.15
N GLN A 45 -8.71 23.85 -2.74
CA GLN A 45 -9.56 22.80 -2.17
C GLN A 45 -9.00 21.37 -2.35
N GLU A 46 -8.12 21.13 -3.33
CA GLU A 46 -7.52 19.82 -3.56
C GLU A 46 -6.11 19.97 -4.14
N VAL A 47 -5.15 19.18 -3.58
CA VAL A 47 -3.76 19.11 -4.05
C VAL A 47 -3.36 17.66 -4.19
N ALA A 48 -3.00 17.27 -5.40
CA ALA A 48 -2.41 15.96 -5.67
C ALA A 48 -0.89 16.10 -5.84
N LEU A 49 -0.12 15.42 -5.01
CA LEU A 49 1.34 15.41 -5.04
C LEU A 49 1.83 14.02 -5.41
N THR A 50 2.60 13.92 -6.49
CA THR A 50 3.31 12.70 -6.85
C THR A 50 4.81 12.99 -6.70
N LEU A 51 5.44 12.37 -5.70
CA LEU A 51 6.85 12.57 -5.38
C LEU A 51 7.60 11.24 -5.37
N GLU A 52 8.70 11.18 -6.11
CA GLU A 52 9.71 10.14 -5.96
C GLU A 52 10.76 10.63 -4.94
N GLU A 53 10.77 10.04 -3.74
CA GLU A 53 11.79 10.14 -2.67
C GLU A 53 12.07 11.50 -2.00
N GLN A 54 11.06 12.28 -1.57
CA GLN A 54 11.36 13.47 -0.72
C GLN A 54 10.28 13.76 0.34
N ALA A 55 10.68 14.40 1.43
CA ALA A 55 9.77 14.86 2.47
C ALA A 55 9.00 16.12 2.05
N VAL A 56 7.68 16.04 1.95
CA VAL A 56 6.80 17.18 1.67
C VAL A 56 6.20 17.70 2.96
N ARG A 57 6.36 19.00 3.20
CA ARG A 57 5.63 19.70 4.26
C ARG A 57 4.49 20.48 3.64
N LEU A 58 3.28 20.08 3.96
CA LEU A 58 2.05 20.76 3.55
C LEU A 58 1.55 21.66 4.68
N ASN A 59 1.51 22.97 4.43
CA ASN A 59 0.76 23.91 5.25
C ASN A 59 -0.55 24.24 4.51
N ALA A 60 -1.59 23.46 4.81
CA ALA A 60 -2.92 23.67 4.24
C ALA A 60 -3.76 24.55 5.17
N LEU A 61 -4.28 25.65 4.66
CA LEU A 61 -5.30 26.45 5.33
C LEU A 61 -6.66 25.74 5.26
N THR A 62 -7.47 25.90 6.29
CA THR A 62 -8.75 25.24 6.57
C THR A 62 -9.58 24.87 5.33
N GLY A 63 -9.76 23.58 5.10
CA GLY A 63 -10.61 23.02 4.05
C GLY A 63 -9.92 22.05 3.08
N ALA A 64 -8.59 21.95 3.10
CA ALA A 64 -7.87 21.01 2.26
C ALA A 64 -7.98 19.57 2.79
N THR A 65 -8.36 18.65 1.93
CA THR A 65 -8.29 17.22 2.24
C THR A 65 -6.92 16.69 1.82
N ILE A 66 -6.12 16.27 2.79
CA ILE A 66 -4.85 15.58 2.54
C ILE A 66 -5.18 14.11 2.30
N ILE A 67 -5.15 13.66 1.06
CA ILE A 67 -5.22 12.23 0.75
C ILE A 67 -3.80 11.69 0.88
N ASN A 68 -3.47 11.18 2.06
CA ASN A 68 -2.29 10.35 2.23
C ASN A 68 -2.53 9.04 1.48
N ASN A 69 -2.11 8.98 0.25
CA ASN A 69 -2.04 7.73 -0.47
C ASN A 69 -0.87 6.93 0.14
N TYR A 70 -1.15 6.15 1.17
CA TYR A 70 -0.24 5.08 1.58
C TYR A 70 -0.25 4.08 0.43
N GLY A 71 0.70 4.27 -0.49
CA GLY A 71 0.86 3.40 -1.64
C GLY A 71 0.86 1.95 -1.17
N SER A 72 0.10 1.12 -1.84
CA SER A 72 0.23 -0.32 -1.68
C SER A 72 1.52 -0.73 -2.39
N ASP A 73 2.53 -1.15 -1.64
CA ASP A 73 3.74 -1.70 -2.23
C ASP A 73 3.42 -3.07 -2.82
N THR A 74 3.76 -3.25 -4.08
CA THR A 74 3.57 -4.51 -4.77
C THR A 74 4.88 -5.02 -5.34
N VAL A 75 5.04 -6.33 -5.37
CA VAL A 75 6.16 -7.04 -6.02
C VAL A 75 5.62 -8.09 -6.96
N ALA A 76 6.40 -8.42 -7.98
CA ALA A 76 6.10 -9.52 -8.87
C ALA A 76 6.78 -10.80 -8.38
N VAL A 77 6.09 -11.93 -8.50
CA VAL A 77 6.63 -13.28 -8.26
C VAL A 77 6.15 -14.23 -9.35
N THR A 78 7.01 -15.15 -9.79
CA THR A 78 6.57 -16.22 -10.70
C THR A 78 5.70 -17.21 -9.93
N ALA A 79 4.45 -17.38 -10.34
CA ALA A 79 3.53 -18.35 -9.73
C ALA A 79 4.03 -19.78 -9.97
N ALA A 80 4.34 -20.53 -8.91
CA ALA A 80 4.77 -21.92 -9.00
C ALA A 80 3.58 -22.88 -9.18
N GLU A 81 2.38 -22.43 -8.86
CA GLU A 81 1.10 -23.11 -9.05
C GLU A 81 0.03 -22.12 -9.53
N ASN A 82 -1.18 -22.59 -9.86
CA ASN A 82 -2.28 -21.67 -10.20
C ASN A 82 -2.73 -20.92 -8.95
N LEU A 83 -2.53 -19.60 -8.96
CA LEU A 83 -2.87 -18.72 -7.86
C LEU A 83 -4.21 -18.02 -8.12
N SER A 84 -5.01 -17.88 -7.07
CA SER A 84 -6.21 -17.03 -7.03
C SER A 84 -5.85 -15.67 -6.43
N GLY A 85 -6.69 -14.65 -6.65
CA GLY A 85 -6.57 -13.37 -5.96
C GLY A 85 -6.86 -13.47 -4.46
N HIS A 86 -6.33 -12.50 -3.70
CA HIS A 86 -6.53 -12.33 -2.25
C HIS A 86 -6.08 -13.55 -1.41
N ARG A 87 -4.95 -14.17 -1.84
CA ARG A 87 -4.31 -15.30 -1.15
C ARG A 87 -2.92 -14.96 -0.72
N ILE A 88 -2.51 -15.50 0.42
CA ILE A 88 -1.14 -15.37 0.91
C ILE A 88 -0.23 -16.32 0.15
N VAL A 89 0.88 -15.78 -0.34
CA VAL A 89 1.88 -16.55 -1.09
C VAL A 89 3.27 -16.39 -0.49
N THR A 90 4.12 -17.35 -0.78
CA THR A 90 5.53 -17.37 -0.44
C THR A 90 6.37 -16.64 -1.52
N VAL A 91 7.62 -16.31 -1.20
CA VAL A 91 8.61 -15.78 -2.16
C VAL A 91 8.90 -16.75 -3.31
N GLU A 92 8.53 -18.01 -3.17
CA GLU A 92 8.70 -19.06 -4.19
C GLU A 92 7.48 -19.17 -5.12
N GLY A 93 6.39 -18.42 -4.88
CA GLY A 93 5.18 -18.40 -5.69
C GLY A 93 4.18 -19.54 -5.40
N TYR A 94 4.26 -20.16 -4.24
CA TYR A 94 3.27 -21.13 -3.72
C TYR A 94 2.32 -20.46 -2.74
N TYR A 95 1.13 -21.03 -2.54
CA TYR A 95 0.30 -20.66 -1.41
C TYR A 95 1.02 -20.94 -0.10
N ALA A 96 1.06 -19.95 0.77
CA ALA A 96 1.58 -20.14 2.12
C ALA A 96 0.58 -20.90 3.00
N SER A 97 1.08 -21.74 3.91
CA SER A 97 0.24 -22.52 4.84
C SER A 97 0.85 -22.51 6.24
N LYS A 98 0.03 -22.19 7.26
CA LYS A 98 0.44 -22.26 8.67
C LYS A 98 0.95 -23.64 9.11
N ASP A 99 0.55 -24.69 8.39
CA ASP A 99 0.92 -26.08 8.69
C ASP A 99 2.23 -26.51 8.01
N THR A 100 2.75 -25.70 7.10
CA THR A 100 3.99 -25.97 6.38
C THR A 100 5.15 -25.25 7.05
N ALA A 101 5.95 -25.95 7.84
CA ALA A 101 7.03 -25.35 8.63
C ALA A 101 8.06 -24.58 7.78
N SER A 102 8.28 -24.97 6.52
CA SER A 102 9.17 -24.26 5.59
C SER A 102 8.65 -22.90 5.14
N ASP A 103 7.33 -22.64 5.24
CA ASP A 103 6.72 -21.38 4.83
C ASP A 103 6.88 -20.29 5.89
N LYS A 104 7.22 -20.68 7.12
CA LYS A 104 7.26 -19.84 8.32
C LYS A 104 7.95 -18.49 8.10
N PHE A 105 9.06 -18.46 7.35
CA PHE A 105 9.85 -17.25 7.06
C PHE A 105 9.86 -16.88 5.57
N LYS A 106 8.98 -17.50 4.76
CA LYS A 106 8.92 -17.28 3.32
C LYS A 106 7.69 -16.51 2.86
N VAL A 107 6.80 -16.16 3.76
CA VAL A 107 5.58 -15.42 3.41
C VAL A 107 5.95 -14.07 2.81
N LEU A 108 5.48 -13.81 1.57
CA LEU A 108 5.75 -12.60 0.82
C LEU A 108 4.64 -11.57 1.00
N GLY A 109 3.39 -11.95 0.77
CA GLY A 109 2.25 -11.01 0.80
C GLY A 109 0.96 -11.62 0.28
N ILE A 110 0.05 -10.77 -0.16
CA ILE A 110 -1.28 -11.11 -0.67
C ILE A 110 -1.33 -10.89 -2.19
N THR A 111 -1.77 -11.89 -2.97
CA THR A 111 -2.01 -11.72 -4.41
C THR A 111 -3.13 -10.73 -4.67
N THR A 112 -2.95 -9.81 -5.62
CA THR A 112 -3.98 -8.83 -6.02
C THR A 112 -4.93 -9.39 -7.10
N GLY A 113 -4.54 -10.46 -7.77
CA GLY A 113 -5.32 -11.13 -8.82
C GLY A 113 -4.90 -12.58 -8.99
N ALA A 114 -5.56 -13.29 -9.92
CA ALA A 114 -5.22 -14.66 -10.27
C ALA A 114 -4.02 -14.69 -11.23
N ALA A 115 -3.20 -15.75 -11.13
CA ALA A 115 -2.11 -16.03 -12.05
C ALA A 115 -2.01 -17.53 -12.32
N SER A 116 -1.76 -17.92 -13.56
CA SER A 116 -1.50 -19.32 -13.91
C SER A 116 -0.08 -19.71 -13.51
N SER A 117 0.13 -20.99 -13.24
CA SER A 117 1.48 -21.54 -12.98
C SER A 117 2.44 -21.13 -14.10
N GLY A 118 3.63 -20.67 -13.73
CA GLY A 118 4.66 -20.13 -14.63
C GLY A 118 4.48 -18.69 -15.08
N SER A 119 3.33 -18.05 -14.78
CA SER A 119 3.08 -16.64 -15.07
C SER A 119 3.46 -15.74 -13.90
N GLU A 120 3.62 -14.45 -14.18
CA GLU A 120 3.85 -13.45 -13.15
C GLU A 120 2.56 -13.17 -12.35
N ALA A 121 2.66 -13.20 -11.03
CA ALA A 121 1.63 -12.79 -10.08
C ALA A 121 2.05 -11.49 -9.40
N THR A 122 1.13 -10.53 -9.30
CA THR A 122 1.33 -9.31 -8.51
C THR A 122 0.93 -9.57 -7.07
N VAL A 123 1.86 -9.35 -6.15
CA VAL A 123 1.71 -9.57 -4.71
C VAL A 123 1.84 -8.26 -3.98
N GLN A 124 0.85 -7.90 -3.20
CA GLN A 124 0.88 -6.73 -2.33
C GLN A 124 1.53 -7.10 -0.99
N ILE A 125 2.58 -6.35 -0.60
CA ILE A 125 3.39 -6.61 0.59
C ILE A 125 3.13 -5.63 1.73
N SER A 126 2.53 -4.47 1.44
CA SER A 126 2.13 -3.47 2.44
C SER A 126 0.91 -2.65 1.98
N GLY A 127 0.37 -1.83 2.87
CA GLY A 127 -0.73 -0.91 2.56
C GLY A 127 -2.12 -1.54 2.64
N TYR A 128 -3.12 -0.88 2.07
CA TYR A 128 -4.51 -1.31 2.14
C TYR A 128 -4.91 -2.17 0.94
N ILE A 129 -5.54 -3.31 1.21
CA ILE A 129 -6.16 -4.17 0.20
C ILE A 129 -7.63 -4.39 0.55
N THR A 130 -8.50 -4.39 -0.47
CA THR A 130 -9.95 -4.51 -0.29
C THR A 130 -10.49 -5.69 -1.10
N GLU A 131 -11.34 -6.49 -0.47
CA GLU A 131 -12.07 -7.58 -1.10
C GLU A 131 -13.50 -7.62 -0.55
N SER A 132 -14.48 -7.48 -1.44
CA SER A 132 -15.91 -7.39 -1.08
C SER A 132 -16.46 -8.63 -0.38
N GLY A 133 -15.83 -9.79 -0.61
CA GLY A 133 -16.19 -11.06 0.03
C GLY A 133 -15.70 -11.22 1.46
N TRP A 134 -14.87 -10.31 1.96
CA TRP A 134 -14.42 -10.35 3.35
C TRP A 134 -15.49 -9.81 4.29
N ASN A 135 -15.50 -10.32 5.53
CA ASN A 135 -16.38 -9.86 6.61
C ASN A 135 -15.62 -9.83 7.94
N PHE A 136 -14.60 -8.97 7.99
CA PHE A 136 -13.77 -8.84 9.18
C PHE A 136 -14.46 -8.07 10.31
N THR A 137 -14.18 -8.49 11.54
CA THR A 137 -14.44 -7.69 12.74
C THR A 137 -13.25 -6.75 12.94
N VAL A 138 -13.49 -5.43 12.88
CA VAL A 138 -12.48 -4.41 13.15
C VAL A 138 -11.98 -4.54 14.59
N GLY A 139 -10.66 -4.42 14.77
CA GLY A 139 -9.99 -4.59 16.07
C GLY A 139 -9.41 -5.98 16.31
N ASN A 140 -9.86 -7.00 15.56
CA ASN A 140 -9.28 -8.34 15.63
C ASN A 140 -8.19 -8.52 14.56
N PRO A 141 -7.02 -9.10 14.89
CA PRO A 141 -5.98 -9.38 13.91
C PRO A 141 -6.44 -10.43 12.89
N VAL A 142 -5.83 -10.39 11.71
CA VAL A 142 -6.01 -11.39 10.66
C VAL A 142 -4.75 -12.24 10.57
N PHE A 143 -4.91 -13.55 10.59
CA PHE A 143 -3.85 -14.55 10.59
C PHE A 143 -3.79 -15.31 9.28
N LEU A 144 -2.60 -15.85 8.97
CA LEU A 144 -2.45 -16.90 7.96
C LEU A 144 -3.19 -18.17 8.42
N SER A 145 -3.93 -18.77 7.49
CA SER A 145 -4.52 -20.09 7.63
C SER A 145 -3.81 -21.08 6.68
N THR A 146 -4.49 -22.10 6.21
CA THR A 146 -3.98 -23.08 5.25
C THR A 146 -4.20 -22.61 3.81
N ASN A 147 -3.33 -23.02 2.89
CA ASN A 147 -3.49 -22.82 1.45
C ASN A 147 -3.75 -21.35 1.06
N GLY A 148 -2.98 -20.44 1.63
CA GLY A 148 -3.07 -19.00 1.37
C GLY A 148 -4.32 -18.32 1.91
N HIS A 149 -5.20 -19.03 2.61
CA HIS A 149 -6.36 -18.41 3.25
C HIS A 149 -5.96 -17.55 4.45
N ILE A 150 -6.82 -16.61 4.77
CA ILE A 150 -6.70 -15.77 5.97
C ILE A 150 -7.90 -15.98 6.90
N THR A 151 -7.69 -15.76 8.19
CA THR A 151 -8.70 -15.98 9.23
C THR A 151 -8.51 -15.01 10.39
N GLN A 152 -9.58 -14.72 11.13
CA GLN A 152 -9.50 -14.00 12.41
C GLN A 152 -9.47 -14.94 13.62
N THR A 153 -9.60 -16.24 13.41
CA THR A 153 -9.38 -17.25 14.45
C THR A 153 -7.88 -17.51 14.57
N ALA A 154 -7.31 -17.25 15.75
CA ALA A 154 -5.90 -17.48 15.98
C ALA A 154 -5.57 -18.98 15.85
N PRO A 155 -4.59 -19.36 15.01
CA PRO A 155 -4.14 -20.75 14.92
C PRO A 155 -3.68 -21.32 16.27
N THR A 156 -4.03 -22.56 16.56
CA THR A 156 -3.65 -23.29 17.77
C THR A 156 -2.59 -24.37 17.50
N ASP A 157 -2.22 -24.56 16.24
CA ASP A 157 -1.23 -25.54 15.76
C ASP A 157 -0.37 -24.91 14.63
N GLY A 158 0.71 -25.58 14.27
CA GLY A 158 1.63 -25.11 13.23
C GLY A 158 2.37 -23.84 13.64
N PHE A 159 2.17 -22.74 12.89
CA PHE A 159 2.67 -21.43 13.29
C PHE A 159 1.59 -20.35 13.17
N ARG A 160 1.68 -19.37 14.04
CA ARG A 160 0.83 -18.18 14.03
C ARG A 160 1.58 -17.02 13.37
N LEU A 161 0.98 -16.44 12.33
CA LEU A 161 1.49 -15.30 11.63
C LEU A 161 0.37 -14.30 11.44
N ILE A 162 0.53 -13.09 11.95
CA ILE A 162 -0.41 -11.99 11.70
C ILE A 162 -0.08 -11.42 10.32
N ILE A 163 -1.09 -11.33 9.47
CA ILE A 163 -1.00 -10.75 8.13
C ILE A 163 -1.32 -9.26 8.16
N GLY A 164 -2.18 -8.84 9.08
CA GLY A 164 -2.54 -7.43 9.19
C GLY A 164 -3.74 -7.18 10.11
N LYS A 165 -4.24 -5.95 10.01
CA LYS A 165 -5.35 -5.43 10.83
C LYS A 165 -6.47 -4.90 9.93
N PRO A 166 -7.74 -5.29 10.12
CA PRO A 166 -8.85 -4.76 9.36
C PRO A 166 -9.07 -3.27 9.67
N LYS A 167 -9.17 -2.45 8.61
CA LYS A 167 -9.64 -1.06 8.69
C LYS A 167 -11.16 -1.00 8.63
N THR A 168 -11.76 -1.85 7.81
CA THR A 168 -13.23 -2.04 7.68
C THR A 168 -13.52 -3.54 7.57
N ALA A 169 -14.79 -3.92 7.47
CA ALA A 169 -15.16 -5.33 7.26
C ALA A 169 -14.56 -5.93 5.97
N THR A 170 -14.26 -5.11 4.98
CA THR A 170 -13.78 -5.54 3.65
C THR A 170 -12.38 -5.06 3.31
N THR A 171 -11.74 -4.23 4.17
CA THR A 171 -10.43 -3.63 3.90
C THR A 171 -9.44 -4.03 4.98
N LEU A 172 -8.33 -4.64 4.58
CA LEU A 172 -7.22 -5.04 5.43
C LEU A 172 -6.02 -4.10 5.22
N PHE A 173 -5.40 -3.65 6.30
CA PHE A 173 -4.07 -3.07 6.29
C PHE A 173 -3.05 -4.19 6.47
N ILE A 174 -2.18 -4.39 5.47
CA ILE A 174 -1.15 -5.43 5.47
C ILE A 174 0.01 -4.98 6.36
N GLU A 175 0.29 -5.78 7.39
CA GLU A 175 1.39 -5.60 8.35
C GLU A 175 1.82 -6.98 8.85
N ILE A 176 2.67 -7.66 8.06
CA ILE A 176 3.08 -9.03 8.35
C ILE A 176 4.03 -9.05 9.55
N SER A 177 3.66 -9.81 10.59
CA SER A 177 4.45 -9.92 11.82
C SER A 177 5.53 -11.01 11.72
N GLU A 178 6.38 -11.10 12.75
CA GLU A 178 7.20 -12.28 12.96
C GLU A 178 6.34 -13.50 13.32
N PRO A 179 6.64 -14.69 12.76
CA PRO A 179 5.88 -15.91 13.02
C PRO A 179 6.23 -16.52 14.39
N ILE A 180 5.21 -17.04 15.07
CA ILE A 180 5.32 -17.74 16.36
C ILE A 180 4.93 -19.20 16.17
N THR A 181 5.79 -20.16 16.54
CA THR A 181 5.43 -21.58 16.57
C THR A 181 4.40 -21.83 17.66
N VAL A 182 3.35 -22.59 17.32
CA VAL A 182 2.28 -22.98 18.24
C VAL A 182 2.37 -24.50 18.39
N ALA A 183 2.33 -24.95 19.64
CA ALA A 183 2.41 -26.39 19.97
C ALA A 183 1.00 -26.93 20.25
#